data_5bca43ae1ab65ac6a0c9567b1ccc81b7
#
_entry.id   5bca43ae1ab65ac6a0c9567b1ccc81b7
#
_cell.length_a   1.000
_cell.length_b   1.000
_cell.length_c   1.000
_cell.angle_alpha   90.00
_cell.angle_beta   90.00
_cell.angle_gamma   90.00
#
_symmetry.space_group_name_H-M   'P 1'
#
loop_
_entity.id
_entity.type
_entity.pdbx_description
1 polymer ?
#
loop_
_entity_poly.entity_id
_entity_poly.type
_entity_poly.pdbx_seq_one_letter_code
_entity_poly.pdbx_strand_id
1 'polypeptide(L)'
;MDFKVADLGLADFGRTEITLAEHEMPGLMAMRERFRDSSPLSGARIAGSLHMTVQTAVLIETLVDLGASVRWASCNIFSTQDHAAAAVVVGRDGTVDDLRGVPVFAWKGESLAEYWWCTTQILDWPGDEQPNMILDDGGDATLLVHLGVGAEKTKEVPAPESTDNAELAEIYRVLASSLEQDPQRWTRVGESVQGVTEETTTGVLRLYERAREGTLLFPAINVNDSVTKSKFDNRYGCRHSLIDGINRATDVLIGGKVAVVCGYGDVGKGCSEALRGQGARVIVTEIDPICALQATMDGYQVTRLDDIIGEADIVVTATGCRDVVTAEHMAAMKHQAILGNIGHFDNEIDMAGLAQTPGVVRTNVKPQVDLWTFPDGHVVIVLSEGRLLNLGNATGHPSFVMSNSFTNQVLAQIELFTRLADYPTGVHTLPKHLDEEVARLHLSALGVQLTELSKEQADYLGVHVDGPYKSDQYRY
;
A
#
# COMPACT_ATOMS: atom_id res chain seq x y z
N MET A 1 -24.05 5.24 13.29
CA MET A 1 -22.84 4.73 12.63
C MET A 1 -21.68 4.81 13.61
N ASP A 2 -20.94 3.73 13.78
CA ASP A 2 -19.72 3.68 14.58
C ASP A 2 -18.52 4.10 13.72
N PHE A 3 -17.59 4.83 14.25
CA PHE A 3 -16.37 5.31 13.58
C PHE A 3 -15.38 5.86 14.61
N LYS A 4 -14.12 6.04 14.20
CA LYS A 4 -13.13 6.80 14.97
C LYS A 4 -12.14 7.47 14.02
N VAL A 5 -12.21 8.80 13.94
CA VAL A 5 -11.31 9.66 13.16
C VAL A 5 -10.79 10.79 14.02
N ALA A 6 -9.77 11.51 13.59
CA ALA A 6 -9.15 12.59 14.37
C ALA A 6 -10.11 13.75 14.67
N ASP A 7 -10.76 14.31 13.65
CA ASP A 7 -11.62 15.49 13.75
C ASP A 7 -12.59 15.55 12.56
N LEU A 8 -13.89 15.45 12.84
CA LEU A 8 -14.94 15.60 11.82
C LEU A 8 -15.02 17.03 11.23
N GLY A 9 -14.53 18.04 11.96
CA GLY A 9 -14.48 19.42 11.46
C GLY A 9 -13.62 19.62 10.22
N LEU A 10 -12.79 18.63 9.85
CA LEU A 10 -11.96 18.63 8.64
C LEU A 10 -12.73 18.16 7.39
N ALA A 11 -13.98 17.74 7.50
CA ALA A 11 -14.74 17.09 6.43
C ALA A 11 -14.92 17.97 5.19
N ASP A 12 -15.21 19.26 5.34
CA ASP A 12 -15.42 20.17 4.21
C ASP A 12 -14.13 20.36 3.38
N PHE A 13 -12.99 20.47 4.04
CA PHE A 13 -11.70 20.51 3.39
C PHE A 13 -11.42 19.19 2.68
N GLY A 14 -11.64 18.05 3.37
CA GLY A 14 -11.50 16.72 2.77
C GLY A 14 -12.38 16.53 1.56
N ARG A 15 -13.63 16.98 1.57
CA ARG A 15 -14.56 16.92 0.44
C ARG A 15 -14.02 17.69 -0.78
N THR A 16 -13.46 18.86 -0.55
CA THR A 16 -12.85 19.65 -1.62
C THR A 16 -11.68 18.90 -2.26
N GLU A 17 -10.78 18.32 -1.45
CA GLU A 17 -9.64 17.54 -1.94
C GLU A 17 -10.07 16.26 -2.66
N ILE A 18 -11.11 15.56 -2.19
CA ILE A 18 -11.68 14.39 -2.87
C ILE A 18 -12.23 14.78 -4.23
N THR A 19 -12.93 15.92 -4.35
CA THR A 19 -13.45 16.41 -5.63
C THR A 19 -12.33 16.73 -6.63
N LEU A 20 -11.21 17.28 -6.18
CA LEU A 20 -10.02 17.47 -7.01
C LEU A 20 -9.42 16.13 -7.46
N ALA A 21 -9.35 15.14 -6.56
CA ALA A 21 -8.85 13.83 -6.89
C ALA A 21 -9.74 13.09 -7.90
N GLU A 22 -11.06 13.19 -7.78
CA GLU A 22 -12.01 12.59 -8.73
C GLU A 22 -11.74 13.05 -10.17
N HIS A 23 -11.37 14.34 -10.36
CA HIS A 23 -11.02 14.87 -11.67
C HIS A 23 -9.79 14.20 -12.29
N GLU A 24 -8.85 13.77 -11.46
CA GLU A 24 -7.61 13.09 -11.83
C GLU A 24 -7.70 11.55 -11.80
N MET A 25 -8.90 10.99 -11.53
CA MET A 25 -9.11 9.54 -11.39
C MET A 25 -10.13 8.98 -12.41
N PRO A 26 -9.82 9.09 -13.73
CA PRO A 26 -10.78 8.79 -14.79
C PRO A 26 -11.24 7.33 -14.81
N GLY A 27 -10.40 6.39 -14.37
CA GLY A 27 -10.77 4.98 -14.31
C GLY A 27 -11.89 4.72 -13.32
N LEU A 28 -11.81 5.28 -12.09
CA LEU A 28 -12.87 5.13 -11.09
C LEU A 28 -14.16 5.88 -11.51
N MET A 29 -14.03 7.06 -12.11
CA MET A 29 -15.20 7.78 -12.62
C MET A 29 -15.91 7.00 -13.73
N ALA A 30 -15.15 6.35 -14.61
CA ALA A 30 -15.71 5.47 -15.64
C ALA A 30 -16.39 4.22 -15.04
N MET A 31 -15.87 3.65 -13.95
CA MET A 31 -16.53 2.55 -13.23
C MET A 31 -17.87 2.98 -12.65
N ARG A 32 -17.93 4.14 -11.96
CA ARG A 32 -19.20 4.69 -11.44
C ARG A 32 -20.24 4.87 -12.54
N GLU A 33 -19.84 5.42 -13.70
CA GLU A 33 -20.74 5.63 -14.84
C GLU A 33 -21.23 4.32 -15.43
N ARG A 34 -20.33 3.36 -15.68
CA ARG A 34 -20.65 2.05 -16.27
C ARG A 34 -21.62 1.25 -15.44
N PHE A 35 -21.44 1.25 -14.13
CA PHE A 35 -22.19 0.38 -13.22
C PHE A 35 -23.33 1.11 -12.47
N ARG A 36 -23.62 2.35 -12.85
CA ARG A 36 -24.65 3.19 -12.21
C ARG A 36 -25.97 2.47 -11.97
N ASP A 37 -26.44 1.71 -12.96
CA ASP A 37 -27.77 1.08 -12.94
C ASP A 37 -27.72 -0.40 -12.52
N SER A 38 -26.54 -1.02 -12.41
CA SER A 38 -26.42 -2.48 -12.20
C SER A 38 -25.99 -2.88 -10.79
N SER A 39 -25.32 -1.97 -10.05
CA SER A 39 -24.84 -2.19 -8.68
C SER A 39 -24.22 -3.60 -8.45
N PRO A 40 -23.13 -3.95 -9.16
CA PRO A 40 -22.59 -5.31 -9.16
C PRO A 40 -22.10 -5.80 -7.79
N LEU A 41 -21.85 -4.87 -6.85
CA LEU A 41 -21.43 -5.18 -5.48
C LEU A 41 -22.59 -5.11 -4.47
N SER A 42 -23.85 -5.17 -4.94
CA SER A 42 -25.00 -5.21 -4.05
C SER A 42 -24.94 -6.47 -3.14
N GLY A 43 -24.91 -6.26 -1.84
CA GLY A 43 -24.73 -7.33 -0.84
C GLY A 43 -23.27 -7.65 -0.49
N ALA A 44 -22.31 -7.03 -1.14
CA ALA A 44 -20.91 -7.07 -0.69
C ALA A 44 -20.74 -6.25 0.60
N ARG A 45 -20.08 -6.85 1.58
CA ARG A 45 -19.66 -6.22 2.84
C ARG A 45 -18.15 -6.26 2.88
N ILE A 46 -17.54 -5.12 2.50
CA ILE A 46 -16.10 -5.01 2.29
C ILE A 46 -15.43 -4.46 3.55
N ALA A 47 -14.54 -5.26 4.16
CA ALA A 47 -13.57 -4.79 5.13
C ALA A 47 -12.32 -4.28 4.37
N GLY A 48 -12.10 -2.97 4.37
CA GLY A 48 -10.98 -2.34 3.67
C GLY A 48 -9.87 -1.94 4.63
N SER A 49 -8.64 -2.39 4.36
CA SER A 49 -7.42 -2.07 5.09
C SER A 49 -6.38 -1.55 4.10
N LEU A 50 -6.45 -0.26 3.79
CA LEU A 50 -5.55 0.40 2.85
C LEU A 50 -5.41 1.88 3.25
N HIS A 51 -4.26 2.49 2.97
CA HIS A 51 -3.93 3.88 3.34
C HIS A 51 -5.12 4.83 3.18
N MET A 52 -5.59 5.45 4.28
CA MET A 52 -6.76 6.34 4.25
C MET A 52 -6.40 7.72 3.71
N THR A 53 -6.18 7.78 2.40
CA THR A 53 -5.84 9.00 1.65
C THR A 53 -7.05 9.58 0.93
N VAL A 54 -6.88 10.76 0.35
CA VAL A 54 -7.89 11.39 -0.52
C VAL A 54 -8.25 10.47 -1.71
N GLN A 55 -7.27 9.79 -2.30
CA GLN A 55 -7.48 8.85 -3.41
C GLN A 55 -8.27 7.62 -2.96
N THR A 56 -7.99 7.14 -1.76
CA THR A 56 -8.73 6.02 -1.14
C THR A 56 -10.17 6.41 -0.84
N ALA A 57 -10.43 7.66 -0.48
CA ALA A 57 -11.80 8.15 -0.33
C ALA A 57 -12.59 8.01 -1.64
N VAL A 58 -11.97 8.32 -2.79
CA VAL A 58 -12.60 8.12 -4.11
C VAL A 58 -12.87 6.63 -4.39
N LEU A 59 -11.95 5.73 -4.01
CA LEU A 59 -12.17 4.28 -4.11
C LEU A 59 -13.34 3.82 -3.25
N ILE A 60 -13.36 4.20 -1.96
CA ILE A 60 -14.43 3.84 -1.02
C ILE A 60 -15.79 4.27 -1.56
N GLU A 61 -15.91 5.52 -1.98
CA GLU A 61 -17.16 6.05 -2.52
C GLU A 61 -17.54 5.39 -3.86
N THR A 62 -16.58 4.94 -4.66
CA THR A 62 -16.85 4.15 -5.86
C THR A 62 -17.41 2.78 -5.49
N LEU A 63 -16.84 2.07 -4.52
CA LEU A 63 -17.37 0.79 -4.06
C LEU A 63 -18.80 0.91 -3.53
N VAL A 64 -19.09 2.00 -2.80
CA VAL A 64 -20.45 2.31 -2.31
C VAL A 64 -21.40 2.60 -3.47
N ASP A 65 -20.99 3.38 -4.46
CA ASP A 65 -21.81 3.67 -5.67
C ASP A 65 -22.13 2.38 -6.45
N LEU A 66 -21.25 1.38 -6.38
CA LEU A 66 -21.45 0.07 -6.98
C LEU A 66 -22.30 -0.89 -6.10
N GLY A 67 -22.79 -0.44 -4.95
CA GLY A 67 -23.72 -1.14 -4.09
C GLY A 67 -23.10 -1.84 -2.87
N ALA A 68 -21.80 -1.71 -2.61
CA ALA A 68 -21.16 -2.30 -1.44
C ALA A 68 -21.49 -1.56 -0.16
N SER A 69 -21.56 -2.30 0.95
CA SER A 69 -21.37 -1.75 2.30
C SER A 69 -19.89 -1.85 2.66
N VAL A 70 -19.32 -0.81 3.25
CA VAL A 70 -17.87 -0.70 3.45
C VAL A 70 -17.56 -0.29 4.90
N ARG A 71 -16.50 -0.85 5.49
CA ARG A 71 -15.84 -0.39 6.72
C ARG A 71 -14.36 -0.26 6.43
N TRP A 72 -13.70 0.81 6.88
CA TRP A 72 -12.35 1.12 6.47
C TRP A 72 -11.40 1.45 7.61
N ALA A 73 -10.16 0.94 7.52
CA ALA A 73 -9.02 1.32 8.34
C ALA A 73 -7.80 1.61 7.45
N SER A 74 -6.83 2.33 7.98
CA SER A 74 -5.55 2.49 7.30
C SER A 74 -4.65 1.27 7.54
N CYS A 75 -3.78 0.97 6.59
CA CYS A 75 -2.76 -0.08 6.69
C CYS A 75 -1.40 0.44 7.17
N ASN A 76 -1.33 1.68 7.68
CA ASN A 76 -0.10 2.27 8.22
C ASN A 76 -0.42 3.43 9.17
N ILE A 77 0.28 3.49 10.30
CA ILE A 77 0.05 4.47 11.38
C ILE A 77 0.30 5.94 11.00
N PHE A 78 1.04 6.22 9.92
CA PHE A 78 1.37 7.58 9.49
C PHE A 78 0.74 8.01 8.16
N SER A 79 0.02 7.12 7.48
CA SER A 79 -0.45 7.37 6.11
C SER A 79 -1.83 8.02 6.01
N THR A 80 -2.60 8.05 7.08
CA THR A 80 -3.94 8.64 7.07
C THR A 80 -3.87 10.15 6.80
N GLN A 81 -4.73 10.62 5.92
CA GLN A 81 -5.08 12.03 5.75
C GLN A 81 -6.38 12.29 6.52
N ASP A 82 -6.29 12.93 7.68
CA ASP A 82 -7.41 13.07 8.63
C ASP A 82 -8.64 13.75 8.02
N HIS A 83 -8.42 14.70 7.11
CA HIS A 83 -9.51 15.36 6.38
C HIS A 83 -10.22 14.42 5.39
N ALA A 84 -9.51 13.47 4.77
CA ALA A 84 -10.11 12.46 3.91
C ALA A 84 -10.95 11.48 4.73
N ALA A 85 -10.44 11.01 5.87
CA ALA A 85 -11.17 10.16 6.80
C ALA A 85 -12.46 10.83 7.29
N ALA A 86 -12.37 12.10 7.71
CA ALA A 86 -13.52 12.90 8.14
C ALA A 86 -14.59 13.04 7.05
N ALA A 87 -14.16 13.37 5.80
CA ALA A 87 -15.07 13.55 4.67
C ALA A 87 -15.81 12.26 4.29
N VAL A 88 -15.13 11.10 4.38
CA VAL A 88 -15.75 9.79 4.11
C VAL A 88 -16.78 9.43 5.18
N VAL A 89 -16.51 9.73 6.45
CA VAL A 89 -17.48 9.50 7.56
C VAL A 89 -18.70 10.40 7.42
N VAL A 90 -18.50 11.68 7.12
CA VAL A 90 -19.62 12.61 6.90
C VAL A 90 -20.41 12.22 5.66
N GLY A 91 -19.75 11.82 4.58
CA GLY A 91 -20.38 11.45 3.32
C GLY A 91 -20.68 12.65 2.43
N ARG A 92 -20.99 12.39 1.16
CA ARG A 92 -21.24 13.43 0.13
C ARG A 92 -22.40 14.35 0.46
N ASP A 93 -23.48 13.78 0.98
CA ASP A 93 -24.74 14.46 1.27
C ASP A 93 -24.98 14.62 2.78
N GLY A 94 -23.97 14.35 3.60
CA GLY A 94 -24.04 14.41 5.07
C GLY A 94 -23.56 15.75 5.63
N THR A 95 -23.73 15.88 6.92
CA THR A 95 -23.16 16.96 7.74
C THR A 95 -22.54 16.36 9.01
N VAL A 96 -21.78 17.14 9.76
CA VAL A 96 -21.20 16.70 11.03
C VAL A 96 -22.28 16.22 12.02
N ASP A 97 -23.50 16.78 11.94
CA ASP A 97 -24.63 16.42 12.79
C ASP A 97 -25.51 15.31 12.18
N ASP A 98 -25.37 15.00 10.87
CA ASP A 98 -26.13 13.97 10.16
C ASP A 98 -25.18 13.19 9.23
N LEU A 99 -24.50 12.19 9.80
CA LEU A 99 -23.49 11.39 9.12
C LEU A 99 -24.14 10.42 8.14
N ARG A 100 -23.76 10.50 6.87
CA ARG A 100 -24.31 9.69 5.76
C ARG A 100 -23.24 8.91 4.97
N GLY A 101 -22.04 8.89 5.49
CA GLY A 101 -20.92 8.24 4.80
C GLY A 101 -20.68 6.79 5.27
N VAL A 102 -19.43 6.45 5.39
CA VAL A 102 -18.93 5.09 5.65
C VAL A 102 -18.20 5.06 6.98
N PRO A 103 -18.34 3.99 7.78
CA PRO A 103 -17.52 3.79 8.98
C PRO A 103 -16.02 3.78 8.64
N VAL A 104 -15.26 4.71 9.21
CA VAL A 104 -13.80 4.78 9.10
C VAL A 104 -13.19 4.76 10.50
N PHE A 105 -12.14 3.97 10.66
CA PHE A 105 -11.32 3.85 11.86
C PHE A 105 -9.88 4.13 11.48
N ALA A 106 -9.50 5.42 11.41
CA ALA A 106 -8.16 5.83 11.00
C ALA A 106 -7.87 7.27 11.40
N TRP A 107 -6.64 7.54 11.86
CA TRP A 107 -6.08 8.89 12.04
C TRP A 107 -4.56 8.86 11.90
N LYS A 108 -3.96 9.98 11.58
CA LYS A 108 -2.51 10.06 11.46
C LYS A 108 -1.84 10.04 12.83
N GLY A 109 -0.89 9.12 13.02
CA GLY A 109 -0.15 9.00 14.27
C GLY A 109 -0.78 8.04 15.28
N GLU A 110 -1.50 7.03 14.79
CA GLU A 110 -1.93 5.89 15.62
C GLU A 110 -0.73 5.25 16.32
N SER A 111 -0.94 4.78 17.56
CA SER A 111 -0.06 3.80 18.16
C SER A 111 -0.28 2.42 17.54
N LEU A 112 0.65 1.48 17.71
CA LEU A 112 0.46 0.10 17.23
C LEU A 112 -0.80 -0.57 17.82
N ALA A 113 -1.08 -0.32 19.10
CA ALA A 113 -2.28 -0.85 19.74
C ALA A 113 -3.57 -0.27 19.12
N GLU A 114 -3.58 1.02 18.79
CA GLU A 114 -4.70 1.67 18.11
C GLU A 114 -4.86 1.16 16.68
N TYR A 115 -3.78 0.99 15.95
CA TYR A 115 -3.77 0.43 14.60
C TYR A 115 -4.42 -0.97 14.55
N TRP A 116 -3.99 -1.88 15.42
CA TRP A 116 -4.56 -3.22 15.47
C TRP A 116 -6.00 -3.23 16.00
N TRP A 117 -6.34 -2.28 16.88
CA TRP A 117 -7.74 -2.06 17.25
C TRP A 117 -8.57 -1.60 16.04
N CYS A 118 -8.11 -0.64 15.23
CA CYS A 118 -8.79 -0.19 14.01
C CYS A 118 -9.00 -1.35 13.04
N THR A 119 -7.99 -2.19 12.86
CA THR A 119 -8.09 -3.40 12.02
C THR A 119 -9.16 -4.38 12.53
N THR A 120 -9.34 -4.51 13.85
CA THR A 120 -10.43 -5.33 14.38
C THR A 120 -11.81 -4.72 14.12
N GLN A 121 -11.93 -3.38 14.10
CA GLN A 121 -13.21 -2.70 13.92
C GLN A 121 -13.79 -2.86 12.51
N ILE A 122 -12.95 -2.94 11.49
CA ILE A 122 -13.42 -3.18 10.11
C ILE A 122 -13.91 -4.61 9.90
N LEU A 123 -13.45 -5.55 10.73
CA LEU A 123 -13.86 -6.94 10.75
C LEU A 123 -15.04 -7.22 11.71
N ASP A 124 -15.52 -6.19 12.41
CA ASP A 124 -16.64 -6.25 13.33
C ASP A 124 -17.86 -5.51 12.74
N TRP A 125 -18.90 -6.25 12.40
CA TRP A 125 -20.06 -5.72 11.69
C TRP A 125 -21.29 -5.71 12.62
N PRO A 126 -22.21 -4.73 12.45
CA PRO A 126 -23.38 -4.63 13.31
C PRO A 126 -24.31 -5.86 13.23
N GLY A 127 -24.86 -6.26 14.36
CA GLY A 127 -25.76 -7.41 14.45
C GLY A 127 -25.03 -8.74 14.30
N ASP A 128 -25.60 -9.68 13.55
CA ASP A 128 -25.00 -10.99 13.27
C ASP A 128 -24.28 -11.03 11.91
N GLU A 129 -24.08 -9.86 11.25
CA GLU A 129 -23.41 -9.78 9.98
C GLU A 129 -21.90 -9.92 10.14
N GLN A 130 -21.24 -10.40 9.08
CA GLN A 130 -19.78 -10.50 8.96
C GLN A 130 -19.35 -9.88 7.64
N PRO A 131 -18.10 -9.41 7.50
CA PRO A 131 -17.58 -9.05 6.18
C PRO A 131 -17.59 -10.29 5.28
N ASN A 132 -17.91 -10.12 4.03
CA ASN A 132 -17.83 -11.19 3.04
C ASN A 132 -16.77 -10.96 1.96
N MET A 133 -16.16 -9.80 1.97
CA MET A 133 -15.02 -9.42 1.12
C MET A 133 -13.97 -8.66 1.93
N ILE A 134 -12.71 -8.84 1.58
CA ILE A 134 -11.60 -8.04 2.12
C ILE A 134 -10.92 -7.32 0.95
N LEU A 135 -10.56 -6.06 1.16
CA LEU A 135 -9.63 -5.31 0.32
C LEU A 135 -8.45 -4.91 1.20
N ASP A 136 -7.28 -5.49 0.94
CA ASP A 136 -6.12 -5.39 1.83
C ASP A 136 -4.91 -4.78 1.11
N ASP A 137 -4.03 -4.17 1.89
CA ASP A 137 -2.77 -3.61 1.45
C ASP A 137 -1.68 -3.94 2.49
N GLY A 138 -0.89 -4.97 2.19
CA GLY A 138 0.09 -5.56 3.09
C GLY A 138 -0.41 -6.83 3.79
N GLY A 139 -1.71 -7.12 3.69
CA GLY A 139 -2.29 -8.36 4.17
C GLY A 139 -2.53 -8.42 5.67
N ASP A 140 -2.62 -7.30 6.39
CA ASP A 140 -2.75 -7.30 7.85
C ASP A 140 -4.15 -7.71 8.32
N ALA A 141 -5.21 -7.25 7.67
CA ALA A 141 -6.57 -7.71 7.97
C ALA A 141 -6.73 -9.22 7.67
N THR A 142 -6.20 -9.66 6.53
CA THR A 142 -6.15 -11.07 6.13
C THR A 142 -5.35 -11.91 7.13
N LEU A 143 -4.18 -11.43 7.56
CA LEU A 143 -3.34 -12.07 8.57
C LEU A 143 -4.09 -12.28 9.87
N LEU A 144 -4.77 -11.23 10.35
CA LEU A 144 -5.51 -11.27 11.61
C LEU A 144 -6.62 -12.34 11.58
N VAL A 145 -7.37 -12.43 10.48
CA VAL A 145 -8.39 -13.49 10.31
C VAL A 145 -7.77 -14.88 10.34
N HIS A 146 -6.67 -15.12 9.62
CA HIS A 146 -6.00 -16.41 9.59
C HIS A 146 -5.42 -16.83 10.94
N LEU A 147 -4.74 -15.92 11.63
CA LEU A 147 -4.19 -16.17 12.96
C LEU A 147 -5.30 -16.38 13.99
N GLY A 148 -6.40 -15.62 13.87
CA GLY A 148 -7.56 -15.77 14.73
C GLY A 148 -8.22 -17.14 14.59
N VAL A 149 -8.47 -17.59 13.37
CA VAL A 149 -9.00 -18.95 13.11
C VAL A 149 -8.05 -20.02 13.66
N GLY A 150 -6.73 -19.82 13.51
CA GLY A 150 -5.71 -20.71 14.07
C GLY A 150 -5.78 -20.77 15.60
N ALA A 151 -5.83 -19.62 16.26
CA ALA A 151 -5.94 -19.50 17.72
C ALA A 151 -7.22 -20.14 18.28
N GLU A 152 -8.35 -19.96 17.62
CA GLU A 152 -9.61 -20.61 18.02
C GLU A 152 -9.57 -22.13 17.89
N LYS A 153 -8.93 -22.67 16.84
CA LYS A 153 -8.75 -24.12 16.64
C LYS A 153 -7.85 -24.73 17.71
N THR A 154 -6.74 -24.08 18.04
CA THR A 154 -5.78 -24.57 19.04
C THR A 154 -6.21 -24.22 20.46
N LYS A 155 -7.03 -23.20 20.64
CA LYS A 155 -7.39 -22.56 21.93
C LYS A 155 -6.18 -21.97 22.66
N GLU A 156 -5.15 -21.59 21.91
CA GLU A 156 -3.91 -21.05 22.43
C GLU A 156 -3.50 -19.80 21.62
N VAL A 157 -3.03 -18.79 22.31
CA VAL A 157 -2.36 -17.61 21.73
C VAL A 157 -1.02 -17.48 22.41
N PRO A 158 0.09 -17.29 21.65
CA PRO A 158 1.39 -17.04 22.27
C PRO A 158 1.37 -15.81 23.17
N ALA A 159 2.13 -15.82 24.25
CA ALA A 159 2.25 -14.67 25.13
C ALA A 159 2.88 -13.48 24.37
N PRO A 160 2.38 -12.24 24.53
CA PRO A 160 2.96 -11.07 23.86
C PRO A 160 4.46 -10.89 24.09
N GLU A 161 4.94 -11.31 25.26
CA GLU A 161 6.36 -11.23 25.66
C GLU A 161 7.23 -12.34 25.03
N SER A 162 6.62 -13.26 24.29
CA SER A 162 7.35 -14.35 23.59
C SER A 162 8.03 -13.90 22.30
N THR A 163 7.81 -12.65 21.88
CA THR A 163 8.35 -12.07 20.65
C THR A 163 8.97 -10.70 20.91
N ASP A 164 10.09 -10.42 20.23
CA ASP A 164 10.69 -9.08 20.19
C ASP A 164 10.05 -8.17 19.13
N ASN A 165 9.14 -8.71 18.30
CA ASN A 165 8.40 -7.95 17.30
C ASN A 165 7.20 -7.27 17.96
N ALA A 166 7.23 -5.94 18.07
CA ALA A 166 6.19 -5.14 18.71
C ALA A 166 4.81 -5.28 18.05
N GLU A 167 4.75 -5.40 16.72
CA GLU A 167 3.49 -5.60 15.98
C GLU A 167 2.88 -6.97 16.30
N LEU A 168 3.70 -8.02 16.26
CA LEU A 168 3.23 -9.37 16.58
C LEU A 168 2.77 -9.48 18.04
N ALA A 169 3.42 -8.77 18.96
CA ALA A 169 2.99 -8.69 20.36
C ALA A 169 1.60 -8.07 20.49
N GLU A 170 1.28 -7.00 19.72
CA GLU A 170 -0.06 -6.40 19.70
C GLU A 170 -1.11 -7.34 19.08
N ILE A 171 -0.76 -8.04 18.00
CA ILE A 171 -1.64 -9.08 17.41
C ILE A 171 -1.99 -10.14 18.47
N TYR A 172 -1.01 -10.63 19.23
CA TYR A 172 -1.26 -11.62 20.28
C TYR A 172 -2.18 -11.09 21.37
N ARG A 173 -2.06 -9.81 21.78
CA ARG A 173 -2.99 -9.17 22.73
C ARG A 173 -4.41 -9.15 22.19
N VAL A 174 -4.57 -8.72 20.94
CA VAL A 174 -5.87 -8.69 20.26
C VAL A 174 -6.49 -10.09 20.20
N LEU A 175 -5.73 -11.09 19.79
CA LEU A 175 -6.20 -12.47 19.66
C LEU A 175 -6.55 -13.08 21.01
N ALA A 176 -5.76 -12.86 22.05
CA ALA A 176 -6.02 -13.37 23.39
C ALA A 176 -7.33 -12.76 23.94
N SER A 177 -7.50 -11.45 23.83
CA SER A 177 -8.74 -10.77 24.25
C SER A 177 -9.95 -11.27 23.46
N SER A 178 -9.81 -11.45 22.14
CA SER A 178 -10.88 -11.95 21.29
C SER A 178 -11.29 -13.39 21.67
N LEU A 179 -10.32 -14.27 21.90
CA LEU A 179 -10.57 -15.66 22.28
C LEU A 179 -11.32 -15.78 23.63
N GLU A 180 -11.04 -14.88 24.58
CA GLU A 180 -11.76 -14.82 25.86
C GLU A 180 -13.20 -14.32 25.72
N GLN A 181 -13.43 -13.31 24.87
CA GLN A 181 -14.73 -12.67 24.71
C GLN A 181 -15.66 -13.45 23.81
N ASP A 182 -15.17 -13.96 22.69
CA ASP A 182 -15.92 -14.69 21.67
C ASP A 182 -15.03 -15.72 20.96
N PRO A 183 -14.97 -16.95 21.45
CA PRO A 183 -14.07 -17.97 20.95
C PRO A 183 -14.43 -18.56 19.58
N GLN A 184 -15.39 -17.97 18.87
CA GLN A 184 -15.79 -18.34 17.51
C GLN A 184 -15.85 -17.13 16.55
N ARG A 185 -15.41 -15.97 16.97
CA ARG A 185 -15.45 -14.74 16.17
C ARG A 185 -14.74 -14.91 14.84
N TRP A 186 -13.49 -15.34 14.89
CA TRP A 186 -12.63 -15.44 13.71
C TRP A 186 -13.04 -16.56 12.77
N THR A 187 -13.55 -17.65 13.32
CA THR A 187 -14.13 -18.75 12.51
C THR A 187 -15.32 -18.24 11.71
N ARG A 188 -16.25 -17.49 12.34
CA ARG A 188 -17.39 -16.90 11.62
C ARG A 188 -16.95 -15.91 10.54
N VAL A 189 -15.98 -15.05 10.83
CA VAL A 189 -15.40 -14.12 9.83
C VAL A 189 -14.76 -14.92 8.67
N GLY A 190 -13.90 -15.89 8.97
CA GLY A 190 -13.21 -16.69 7.96
C GLY A 190 -14.15 -17.51 7.07
N GLU A 191 -15.28 -18.01 7.62
CA GLU A 191 -16.31 -18.71 6.86
C GLU A 191 -17.20 -17.79 6.01
N SER A 192 -17.35 -16.52 6.42
CA SER A 192 -18.13 -15.52 5.70
C SER A 192 -17.37 -14.92 4.53
N VAL A 193 -16.05 -14.76 4.65
CA VAL A 193 -15.21 -14.11 3.63
C VAL A 193 -15.14 -14.99 2.37
N GLN A 194 -15.64 -14.47 1.26
CA GLN A 194 -15.62 -15.10 -0.06
C GLN A 194 -14.27 -14.90 -0.76
N GLY A 195 -13.53 -13.84 -0.41
CA GLY A 195 -12.20 -13.62 -0.94
C GLY A 195 -11.59 -12.29 -0.55
N VAL A 196 -10.32 -12.15 -0.90
CA VAL A 196 -9.51 -10.95 -0.68
C VAL A 196 -8.89 -10.43 -1.97
N THR A 197 -8.79 -9.11 -2.12
CA THR A 197 -7.96 -8.46 -3.14
C THR A 197 -6.80 -7.76 -2.46
N GLU A 198 -5.58 -8.02 -2.93
CA GLU A 198 -4.34 -7.53 -2.30
C GLU A 198 -3.61 -6.54 -3.19
N GLU A 199 -3.31 -5.37 -2.62
CA GLU A 199 -2.72 -4.23 -3.33
C GLU A 199 -1.21 -4.34 -3.51
N THR A 200 -0.47 -4.89 -2.54
CA THR A 200 0.98 -4.73 -2.51
C THR A 200 1.76 -6.04 -2.50
N THR A 201 2.99 -5.99 -3.01
CA THR A 201 3.90 -7.14 -3.13
C THR A 201 4.05 -7.92 -1.82
N THR A 202 4.13 -7.23 -0.69
CA THR A 202 4.37 -7.89 0.61
C THR A 202 3.17 -8.72 1.06
N GLY A 203 1.95 -8.18 0.90
CA GLY A 203 0.73 -8.94 1.20
C GLY A 203 0.57 -10.13 0.25
N VAL A 204 0.88 -9.94 -1.04
CA VAL A 204 0.88 -11.03 -2.03
C VAL A 204 1.84 -12.16 -1.66
N LEU A 205 3.04 -11.85 -1.17
CA LEU A 205 3.98 -12.88 -0.71
C LEU A 205 3.41 -13.70 0.46
N ARG A 206 2.77 -13.04 1.43
CA ARG A 206 2.07 -13.71 2.55
C ARG A 206 0.95 -14.64 2.05
N LEU A 207 0.19 -14.22 1.03
CA LEU A 207 -0.86 -15.05 0.42
C LEU A 207 -0.29 -16.28 -0.28
N TYR A 208 0.79 -16.11 -1.07
CA TYR A 208 1.46 -17.25 -1.71
C TYR A 208 2.06 -18.23 -0.70
N GLU A 209 2.62 -17.74 0.41
CA GLU A 209 3.14 -18.58 1.48
C GLU A 209 2.02 -19.45 2.08
N ARG A 210 0.88 -18.83 2.45
CA ARG A 210 -0.29 -19.57 2.96
C ARG A 210 -0.87 -20.55 1.95
N ALA A 211 -0.93 -20.18 0.68
CA ALA A 211 -1.39 -21.08 -0.38
C ALA A 211 -0.47 -22.30 -0.52
N ARG A 212 0.85 -22.09 -0.48
CA ARG A 212 1.86 -23.17 -0.51
C ARG A 212 1.75 -24.12 0.69
N GLU A 213 1.45 -23.56 1.86
CA GLU A 213 1.27 -24.33 3.11
C GLU A 213 -0.11 -25.00 3.22
N GLY A 214 -1.03 -24.68 2.31
CA GLY A 214 -2.42 -25.16 2.37
C GLY A 214 -3.23 -24.56 3.53
N THR A 215 -2.83 -23.38 4.01
CA THR A 215 -3.46 -22.69 5.15
C THR A 215 -4.30 -21.48 4.71
N LEU A 216 -4.33 -21.13 3.42
CA LEU A 216 -5.17 -20.08 2.88
C LEU A 216 -6.65 -20.44 3.00
N LEU A 217 -7.45 -19.57 3.62
CA LEU A 217 -8.86 -19.87 3.96
C LEU A 217 -9.82 -19.60 2.80
N PHE A 218 -9.52 -18.65 1.94
CA PHE A 218 -10.38 -18.19 0.85
C PHE A 218 -9.55 -17.77 -0.36
N PRO A 219 -10.13 -17.65 -1.57
CA PRO A 219 -9.40 -17.18 -2.75
C PRO A 219 -8.91 -15.74 -2.61
N ALA A 220 -7.81 -15.44 -3.28
CA ALA A 220 -7.20 -14.14 -3.32
C ALA A 220 -6.94 -13.68 -4.76
N ILE A 221 -7.20 -12.42 -5.08
CA ILE A 221 -6.72 -11.78 -6.31
C ILE A 221 -5.52 -10.89 -5.97
N ASN A 222 -4.40 -11.21 -6.58
CA ASN A 222 -3.19 -10.41 -6.55
C ASN A 222 -3.34 -9.25 -7.55
N VAL A 223 -3.76 -8.10 -7.05
CA VAL A 223 -3.88 -6.87 -7.85
C VAL A 223 -2.52 -6.25 -8.13
N ASN A 224 -1.54 -6.42 -7.23
CA ASN A 224 -0.19 -5.88 -7.42
C ASN A 224 0.43 -6.30 -8.77
N ASP A 225 0.20 -7.53 -9.22
CA ASP A 225 0.83 -8.07 -10.43
C ASP A 225 0.04 -7.78 -11.72
N SER A 226 -1.11 -7.08 -11.64
CA SER A 226 -1.68 -6.42 -12.81
C SER A 226 -0.66 -5.45 -13.38
N VAL A 227 -0.47 -5.46 -14.71
CA VAL A 227 0.56 -4.61 -15.35
C VAL A 227 0.27 -3.13 -15.14
N THR A 228 -1.02 -2.74 -15.25
CA THR A 228 -1.47 -1.37 -15.00
C THR A 228 -1.39 -0.96 -13.53
N LYS A 229 -1.08 -1.89 -12.62
CA LYS A 229 -0.71 -1.59 -11.23
C LYS A 229 0.81 -1.58 -11.07
N SER A 230 1.48 -2.72 -11.20
CA SER A 230 2.91 -2.86 -10.86
C SER A 230 3.83 -1.95 -11.68
N LYS A 231 3.55 -1.78 -12.99
CA LYS A 231 4.38 -0.95 -13.88
C LYS A 231 4.01 0.55 -13.85
N PHE A 232 2.92 0.91 -13.18
CA PHE A 232 2.44 2.28 -13.03
C PHE A 232 2.60 2.78 -11.58
N ASP A 233 1.90 2.20 -10.64
CA ASP A 233 1.94 2.56 -9.23
C ASP A 233 3.35 2.41 -8.65
N ASN A 234 3.89 1.21 -8.66
CA ASN A 234 5.18 0.93 -8.03
C ASN A 234 6.31 1.75 -8.68
N ARG A 235 6.24 2.06 -9.97
CA ARG A 235 7.26 2.82 -10.68
C ARG A 235 6.97 4.32 -10.69
N TYR A 236 5.86 4.74 -11.31
CA TYR A 236 5.56 6.16 -11.53
C TYR A 236 5.05 6.83 -10.25
N GLY A 237 4.32 6.10 -9.40
CA GLY A 237 3.91 6.58 -8.09
C GLY A 237 5.09 6.89 -7.20
N CYS A 238 6.03 5.95 -7.05
CA CYS A 238 7.25 6.16 -6.28
C CYS A 238 8.17 7.22 -6.90
N ARG A 239 8.25 7.31 -8.24
CA ARG A 239 8.99 8.35 -8.94
C ARG A 239 8.53 9.75 -8.57
N HIS A 240 7.22 9.95 -8.40
CA HIS A 240 6.66 11.22 -7.97
C HIS A 240 6.79 11.42 -6.46
N SER A 241 6.34 10.48 -5.67
CA SER A 241 6.14 10.63 -4.23
C SER A 241 7.43 10.60 -3.41
N LEU A 242 8.50 9.96 -3.89
CA LEU A 242 9.82 10.02 -3.24
C LEU A 242 10.33 11.44 -3.13
N ILE A 243 10.30 12.18 -4.25
CA ILE A 243 10.80 13.56 -4.28
C ILE A 243 9.92 14.47 -3.42
N ASP A 244 8.60 14.29 -3.47
CA ASP A 244 7.66 15.03 -2.62
C ASP A 244 7.97 14.80 -1.13
N GLY A 245 8.18 13.55 -0.72
CA GLY A 245 8.52 13.19 0.66
C GLY A 245 9.84 13.81 1.13
N ILE A 246 10.91 13.71 0.34
CA ILE A 246 12.22 14.30 0.67
C ILE A 246 12.12 15.81 0.77
N ASN A 247 11.48 16.48 -0.19
CA ASN A 247 11.37 17.94 -0.23
C ASN A 247 10.57 18.48 0.95
N ARG A 248 9.41 17.89 1.27
CA ARG A 248 8.60 18.31 2.43
C ARG A 248 9.30 18.03 3.76
N ALA A 249 10.02 16.91 3.85
CA ALA A 249 10.76 16.55 5.06
C ALA A 249 11.94 17.47 5.34
N THR A 250 12.74 17.80 4.34
CA THR A 250 14.09 18.35 4.55
C THR A 250 14.36 19.65 3.84
N ASP A 251 13.63 19.99 2.78
CA ASP A 251 13.86 21.17 1.94
C ASP A 251 15.30 21.27 1.39
N VAL A 252 15.95 20.11 1.17
CA VAL A 252 17.33 20.04 0.66
C VAL A 252 17.37 20.11 -0.86
N LEU A 253 18.43 20.70 -1.40
CA LEU A 253 18.74 20.57 -2.82
C LEU A 253 19.25 19.16 -3.12
N ILE A 254 18.50 18.38 -3.90
CA ILE A 254 18.85 17.02 -4.29
C ILE A 254 19.97 17.03 -5.35
N GLY A 255 19.98 18.03 -6.23
CA GLY A 255 20.98 18.18 -7.29
C GLY A 255 22.42 18.17 -6.77
N GLY A 256 23.28 17.40 -7.42
CA GLY A 256 24.69 17.24 -7.07
C GLY A 256 25.01 16.27 -5.92
N LYS A 257 24.00 15.83 -5.16
CA LYS A 257 24.18 14.87 -4.06
C LYS A 257 24.42 13.45 -4.58
N VAL A 258 25.09 12.64 -3.77
CA VAL A 258 25.18 11.19 -3.97
C VAL A 258 23.95 10.56 -3.35
N ALA A 259 23.11 9.95 -4.16
CA ALA A 259 21.90 9.25 -3.73
C ALA A 259 22.04 7.75 -3.98
N VAL A 260 21.92 6.95 -2.93
CA VAL A 260 21.96 5.49 -3.00
C VAL A 260 20.54 4.96 -2.93
N VAL A 261 20.15 4.14 -3.92
CA VAL A 261 18.86 3.43 -3.95
C VAL A 261 19.14 1.95 -3.74
N CYS A 262 18.65 1.39 -2.63
CA CYS A 262 18.76 -0.02 -2.32
C CYS A 262 17.57 -0.77 -2.95
N GLY A 263 17.86 -1.56 -3.99
CA GLY A 263 16.88 -2.27 -4.80
C GLY A 263 16.61 -1.61 -6.16
N TYR A 264 16.45 -2.43 -7.23
CA TYR A 264 16.17 -1.97 -8.59
C TYR A 264 15.00 -2.74 -9.22
N GLY A 265 14.00 -3.11 -8.41
CA GLY A 265 12.66 -3.51 -8.83
C GLY A 265 11.88 -2.30 -9.39
N ASP A 266 10.57 -2.42 -9.58
CA ASP A 266 9.76 -1.33 -10.13
C ASP A 266 9.84 -0.05 -9.28
N VAL A 267 9.79 -0.18 -7.95
CA VAL A 267 9.95 0.93 -7.00
C VAL A 267 11.34 1.58 -7.13
N GLY A 268 12.40 0.79 -7.07
CA GLY A 268 13.77 1.28 -7.16
C GLY A 268 14.08 1.96 -8.49
N LYS A 269 13.51 1.47 -9.61
CA LYS A 269 13.60 2.10 -10.93
C LYS A 269 12.98 3.50 -10.91
N GLY A 270 11.75 3.61 -10.37
CA GLY A 270 11.07 4.90 -10.25
C GLY A 270 11.85 5.89 -9.38
N CYS A 271 12.35 5.45 -8.22
CA CYS A 271 13.16 6.25 -7.31
C CYS A 271 14.47 6.74 -7.96
N SER A 272 15.18 5.83 -8.64
CA SER A 272 16.45 6.16 -9.33
C SER A 272 16.24 7.17 -10.46
N GLU A 273 15.19 7.00 -11.27
CA GLU A 273 14.82 7.95 -12.32
C GLU A 273 14.50 9.33 -11.75
N ALA A 274 13.73 9.39 -10.64
CA ALA A 274 13.34 10.64 -10.01
C ALA A 274 14.55 11.42 -9.46
N LEU A 275 15.39 10.75 -8.69
CA LEU A 275 16.61 11.33 -8.12
C LEU A 275 17.58 11.83 -9.20
N ARG A 276 17.79 11.03 -10.27
CA ARG A 276 18.57 11.44 -11.43
C ARG A 276 17.94 12.64 -12.14
N GLY A 277 16.62 12.66 -12.28
CA GLY A 277 15.87 13.77 -12.85
C GLY A 277 16.03 15.09 -12.08
N GLN A 278 16.25 15.00 -10.75
CA GLN A 278 16.60 16.14 -9.90
C GLN A 278 18.10 16.51 -9.93
N GLY A 279 18.91 15.79 -10.71
CA GLY A 279 20.34 16.06 -10.84
C GLY A 279 21.22 15.39 -9.78
N ALA A 280 20.73 14.38 -9.05
CA ALA A 280 21.55 13.57 -8.16
C ALA A 280 22.48 12.63 -8.93
N ARG A 281 23.61 12.29 -8.31
CA ARG A 281 24.48 11.18 -8.73
C ARG A 281 23.96 9.91 -8.10
N VAL A 282 23.18 9.14 -8.89
CA VAL A 282 22.46 7.96 -8.36
C VAL A 282 23.34 6.72 -8.48
N ILE A 283 23.42 5.97 -7.38
CA ILE A 283 24.08 4.68 -7.25
C ILE A 283 23.04 3.67 -6.77
N VAL A 284 23.08 2.47 -7.29
CA VAL A 284 22.13 1.40 -6.99
C VAL A 284 22.83 0.25 -6.27
N THR A 285 22.18 -0.34 -5.27
CA THR A 285 22.58 -1.63 -4.71
C THR A 285 21.51 -2.68 -5.05
N GLU A 286 21.92 -3.87 -5.47
CA GLU A 286 20.98 -4.90 -5.91
C GLU A 286 21.55 -6.31 -5.73
N ILE A 287 20.68 -7.26 -5.39
CA ILE A 287 21.05 -8.69 -5.24
C ILE A 287 20.67 -9.52 -6.47
N ASP A 288 19.62 -9.12 -7.21
CA ASP A 288 19.19 -9.80 -8.41
C ASP A 288 20.10 -9.42 -9.60
N PRO A 289 20.80 -10.39 -10.21
CA PRO A 289 21.73 -10.09 -11.30
C PRO A 289 21.03 -9.51 -12.55
N ILE A 290 19.75 -9.81 -12.78
CA ILE A 290 18.98 -9.24 -13.90
C ILE A 290 18.68 -7.77 -13.64
N CYS A 291 18.19 -7.45 -12.45
CA CYS A 291 17.93 -6.06 -12.05
C CYS A 291 19.23 -5.24 -11.98
N ALA A 292 20.32 -5.81 -11.49
CA ALA A 292 21.63 -5.16 -11.48
C ALA A 292 22.14 -4.87 -12.89
N LEU A 293 21.96 -5.82 -13.82
CA LEU A 293 22.31 -5.62 -15.24
C LEU A 293 21.44 -4.53 -15.86
N GLN A 294 20.14 -4.50 -15.60
CA GLN A 294 19.24 -3.44 -16.07
C GLN A 294 19.69 -2.07 -15.55
N ALA A 295 19.98 -1.95 -14.24
CA ALA A 295 20.48 -0.69 -13.65
C ALA A 295 21.76 -0.20 -14.35
N THR A 296 22.67 -1.12 -14.65
CA THR A 296 23.92 -0.80 -15.39
C THR A 296 23.63 -0.32 -16.81
N MET A 297 22.70 -0.98 -17.54
CA MET A 297 22.29 -0.56 -18.88
C MET A 297 21.57 0.80 -18.88
N ASP A 298 20.83 1.12 -17.81
CA ASP A 298 20.18 2.42 -17.60
C ASP A 298 21.18 3.52 -17.19
N GLY A 299 22.48 3.17 -17.06
CA GLY A 299 23.59 4.11 -16.82
C GLY A 299 23.83 4.41 -15.34
N TYR A 300 23.37 3.58 -14.43
CA TYR A 300 23.70 3.69 -13.01
C TYR A 300 24.93 2.89 -12.64
N GLN A 301 25.70 3.40 -11.68
CA GLN A 301 26.70 2.59 -11.01
C GLN A 301 25.98 1.61 -10.08
N VAL A 302 26.38 0.34 -10.12
CA VAL A 302 25.90 -0.69 -9.20
C VAL A 302 27.05 -1.15 -8.32
N THR A 303 26.87 -1.12 -6.98
CA THR A 303 27.90 -1.52 -6.03
C THR A 303 27.26 -2.04 -4.74
N ARG A 304 28.06 -2.49 -3.78
CA ARG A 304 27.57 -2.90 -2.46
C ARG A 304 27.35 -1.67 -1.58
N LEU A 305 26.39 -1.78 -0.64
CA LEU A 305 26.10 -0.69 0.29
C LEU A 305 27.32 -0.35 1.16
N ASP A 306 28.02 -1.36 1.68
CA ASP A 306 29.23 -1.19 2.49
C ASP A 306 30.29 -0.32 1.81
N ASP A 307 30.41 -0.42 0.47
CA ASP A 307 31.45 0.26 -0.30
C ASP A 307 31.12 1.76 -0.58
N ILE A 308 29.86 2.16 -0.38
CA ILE A 308 29.39 3.50 -0.76
C ILE A 308 28.70 4.29 0.36
N ILE A 309 28.30 3.63 1.45
CA ILE A 309 27.48 4.23 2.50
C ILE A 309 28.12 5.50 3.10
N GLY A 310 29.46 5.51 3.25
CA GLY A 310 30.21 6.65 3.77
C GLY A 310 30.30 7.86 2.81
N GLU A 311 29.88 7.70 1.55
CA GLU A 311 29.84 8.80 0.54
C GLU A 311 28.41 9.28 0.27
N ALA A 312 27.40 8.55 0.74
CA ALA A 312 26.00 8.83 0.47
C ALA A 312 25.50 10.06 1.23
N ASP A 313 24.83 10.96 0.52
CA ASP A 313 24.09 12.10 1.09
C ASP A 313 22.61 11.73 1.33
N ILE A 314 22.06 10.85 0.49
CA ILE A 314 20.68 10.35 0.56
C ILE A 314 20.72 8.84 0.37
N VAL A 315 20.08 8.10 1.25
CA VAL A 315 19.89 6.63 1.13
C VAL A 315 18.41 6.33 1.18
N VAL A 316 17.93 5.57 0.18
CA VAL A 316 16.53 5.16 0.06
C VAL A 316 16.46 3.65 -0.08
N THR A 317 15.71 2.98 0.79
CA THR A 317 15.47 1.53 0.70
C THR A 317 14.17 1.22 -0.03
N ALA A 318 14.19 0.20 -0.89
CA ALA A 318 13.09 -0.19 -1.79
C ALA A 318 13.12 -1.69 -2.13
N THR A 319 13.47 -2.54 -1.16
CA THR A 319 13.76 -3.97 -1.40
C THR A 319 12.67 -4.91 -0.92
N GLY A 320 11.87 -4.50 0.07
CA GLY A 320 10.97 -5.38 0.82
C GLY A 320 11.70 -6.41 1.71
N CYS A 321 13.03 -6.27 1.90
CA CYS A 321 13.84 -7.14 2.74
C CYS A 321 14.05 -6.48 4.11
N ARG A 322 14.41 -7.27 5.12
CA ARG A 322 14.73 -6.75 6.46
C ARG A 322 16.21 -6.36 6.56
N ASP A 323 16.51 -5.40 7.45
CA ASP A 323 17.87 -5.01 7.86
C ASP A 323 18.81 -4.68 6.68
N VAL A 324 18.28 -4.03 5.65
CA VAL A 324 19.06 -3.58 4.48
C VAL A 324 20.05 -2.50 4.89
N VAL A 325 19.59 -1.55 5.73
CA VAL A 325 20.43 -0.54 6.38
C VAL A 325 20.48 -0.84 7.86
N THR A 326 21.61 -1.33 8.34
CA THR A 326 21.85 -1.69 9.75
C THR A 326 22.30 -0.49 10.58
N ALA A 327 22.31 -0.63 11.91
CA ALA A 327 22.88 0.37 12.81
C ALA A 327 24.36 0.68 12.48
N GLU A 328 25.14 -0.30 12.03
CA GLU A 328 26.54 -0.12 11.61
C GLU A 328 26.64 0.73 10.33
N HIS A 329 25.76 0.50 9.36
CA HIS A 329 25.67 1.36 8.17
C HIS A 329 25.35 2.81 8.56
N MET A 330 24.38 3.02 9.46
CA MET A 330 24.01 4.36 9.93
C MET A 330 25.16 5.05 10.68
N ALA A 331 25.95 4.32 11.45
CA ALA A 331 27.16 4.84 12.09
C ALA A 331 28.27 5.25 11.09
N ALA A 332 28.27 4.65 9.89
CA ALA A 332 29.23 4.97 8.83
C ALA A 332 28.75 6.05 7.85
N MET A 333 27.48 6.49 7.93
CA MET A 333 26.91 7.52 7.05
C MET A 333 27.59 8.89 7.27
N LYS A 334 27.52 9.74 6.26
CA LYS A 334 27.93 11.14 6.39
C LYS A 334 27.12 11.90 7.43
N HIS A 335 27.74 12.92 7.99
CA HIS A 335 27.03 13.92 8.80
C HIS A 335 25.91 14.57 8.01
N GLN A 336 24.68 14.56 8.57
CA GLN A 336 23.43 15.03 7.96
C GLN A 336 23.01 14.27 6.69
N ALA A 337 23.47 13.05 6.51
CA ALA A 337 22.90 12.18 5.49
C ALA A 337 21.42 11.86 5.81
N ILE A 338 20.61 11.78 4.75
CA ILE A 338 19.18 11.52 4.82
C ILE A 338 18.97 10.05 4.56
N LEU A 339 18.24 9.38 5.46
CA LEU A 339 17.86 7.99 5.36
C LEU A 339 16.34 7.87 5.36
N GLY A 340 15.78 7.18 4.36
CA GLY A 340 14.35 6.92 4.29
C GLY A 340 14.04 5.63 3.59
N ASN A 341 12.87 5.08 3.89
CA ASN A 341 12.33 3.87 3.29
C ASN A 341 11.11 4.22 2.42
N ILE A 342 11.00 3.57 1.28
CA ILE A 342 9.82 3.64 0.40
C ILE A 342 9.24 2.24 0.13
N GLY A 343 9.81 1.19 0.76
CA GLY A 343 9.22 -0.14 0.82
C GLY A 343 8.05 -0.18 1.82
N HIS A 344 7.17 -1.15 1.67
CA HIS A 344 5.90 -1.19 2.43
C HIS A 344 6.10 -1.26 3.94
N PHE A 345 7.03 -2.08 4.43
CA PHE A 345 7.28 -2.26 5.86
C PHE A 345 8.49 -1.46 6.37
N ASP A 346 8.50 -1.20 7.67
CA ASP A 346 9.51 -0.44 8.39
C ASP A 346 10.78 -1.25 8.76
N ASN A 347 10.85 -2.51 8.38
CA ASN A 347 11.93 -3.41 8.76
C ASN A 347 13.16 -3.35 7.83
N GLU A 348 13.15 -2.55 6.76
CA GLU A 348 14.30 -2.38 5.87
C GLU A 348 15.44 -1.59 6.54
N ILE A 349 15.12 -0.75 7.53
CA ILE A 349 16.05 0.05 8.31
C ILE A 349 16.02 -0.45 9.76
N ASP A 350 17.17 -0.85 10.30
CA ASP A 350 17.29 -1.33 11.67
C ASP A 350 17.17 -0.21 12.71
N MET A 351 15.94 0.29 12.87
CA MET A 351 15.65 1.34 13.86
C MET A 351 15.81 0.87 15.29
N ALA A 352 15.59 -0.41 15.57
CA ALA A 352 15.77 -1.00 16.90
C ALA A 352 17.23 -1.04 17.28
N GLY A 353 18.11 -1.51 16.38
CA GLY A 353 19.57 -1.49 16.59
C GLY A 353 20.11 -0.06 16.74
N LEU A 354 19.61 0.89 15.95
CA LEU A 354 19.99 2.30 16.08
C LEU A 354 19.63 2.85 17.47
N ALA A 355 18.40 2.59 17.94
CA ALA A 355 17.94 3.04 19.25
C ALA A 355 18.73 2.41 20.43
N GLN A 356 19.26 1.21 20.24
CA GLN A 356 20.07 0.49 21.23
C GLN A 356 21.56 0.83 21.15
N THR A 357 22.01 1.57 20.12
CA THR A 357 23.41 1.95 19.94
C THR A 357 23.87 2.87 21.09
N PRO A 358 24.92 2.50 21.86
CA PRO A 358 25.32 3.26 23.02
C PRO A 358 25.71 4.71 22.70
N GLY A 359 25.09 5.65 23.40
CA GLY A 359 25.38 7.08 23.29
C GLY A 359 24.73 7.76 22.09
N VAL A 360 23.93 7.07 21.30
CA VAL A 360 23.11 7.68 20.24
C VAL A 360 21.89 8.34 20.86
N VAL A 361 21.57 9.56 20.42
CA VAL A 361 20.44 10.37 20.93
C VAL A 361 19.52 10.77 19.79
N ARG A 362 18.24 10.44 19.92
CA ARG A 362 17.17 10.87 19.01
C ARG A 362 16.66 12.26 19.40
N THR A 363 16.52 13.14 18.42
CA THR A 363 15.85 14.46 18.56
C THR A 363 14.84 14.62 17.46
N ASN A 364 13.54 14.72 17.80
CA ASN A 364 12.51 15.03 16.83
C ASN A 364 12.56 16.51 16.45
N VAL A 365 12.65 16.82 15.15
CA VAL A 365 12.72 18.21 14.62
C VAL A 365 11.32 18.71 14.26
N LYS A 366 10.55 17.85 13.60
CA LYS A 366 9.17 18.08 13.20
C LYS A 366 8.53 16.71 12.95
N PRO A 367 7.20 16.60 12.79
CA PRO A 367 6.56 15.32 12.55
C PRO A 367 7.29 14.50 11.48
N GLN A 368 7.59 13.23 11.79
CA GLN A 368 8.26 12.24 10.94
C GLN A 368 9.66 12.65 10.42
N VAL A 369 10.38 13.55 11.13
CA VAL A 369 11.77 13.92 10.83
C VAL A 369 12.59 13.91 12.12
N ASP A 370 13.47 12.94 12.24
CA ASP A 370 14.31 12.72 13.42
C ASP A 370 15.78 12.87 13.12
N LEU A 371 16.49 13.55 14.00
CA LEU A 371 17.94 13.58 14.04
C LEU A 371 18.43 12.50 15.02
N TRP A 372 19.31 11.65 14.54
CA TRP A 372 20.01 10.67 15.37
C TRP A 372 21.46 11.07 15.48
N THR A 373 21.84 11.58 16.66
CA THR A 373 23.19 12.09 16.94
C THR A 373 24.04 11.00 17.56
N PHE A 374 25.15 10.68 16.95
CA PHE A 374 26.14 9.70 17.41
C PHE A 374 27.13 10.31 18.40
N PRO A 375 27.89 9.50 19.20
CA PRO A 375 28.81 10.02 20.22
C PRO A 375 29.96 10.89 19.69
N ASP A 376 30.35 10.72 18.44
CA ASP A 376 31.37 11.55 17.76
C ASP A 376 30.82 12.89 17.25
N GLY A 377 29.51 13.12 17.39
CA GLY A 377 28.82 14.34 16.99
C GLY A 377 28.28 14.33 15.56
N HIS A 378 28.49 13.26 14.77
CA HIS A 378 27.81 13.19 13.48
C HIS A 378 26.32 12.85 13.67
N VAL A 379 25.51 13.22 12.70
CA VAL A 379 24.05 13.13 12.74
C VAL A 379 23.56 12.42 11.49
N VAL A 380 22.60 11.52 11.64
CA VAL A 380 21.81 10.95 10.54
C VAL A 380 20.37 11.45 10.66
N ILE A 381 19.76 11.87 9.53
CA ILE A 381 18.38 12.31 9.44
C ILE A 381 17.54 11.12 9.00
N VAL A 382 16.69 10.61 9.88
CA VAL A 382 15.80 9.50 9.55
C VAL A 382 14.39 10.02 9.30
N LEU A 383 13.80 9.62 8.18
CA LEU A 383 12.46 10.01 7.77
C LEU A 383 11.44 8.95 8.16
N SER A 384 10.28 9.39 8.66
CA SER A 384 9.12 8.57 9.03
C SER A 384 9.45 7.37 9.92
N GLU A 385 10.47 7.49 10.78
CA GLU A 385 10.93 6.42 11.67
C GLU A 385 11.27 5.09 10.94
N GLY A 386 11.78 5.19 9.70
CA GLY A 386 12.05 4.03 8.85
C GLY A 386 10.84 3.47 8.10
N ARG A 387 9.65 4.03 8.31
CA ARG A 387 8.41 3.69 7.58
C ARG A 387 8.35 4.40 6.22
N LEU A 388 7.27 4.19 5.48
CA LEU A 388 7.01 4.80 4.17
C LEU A 388 7.12 6.35 4.20
N LEU A 389 8.25 6.88 3.74
CA LEU A 389 8.50 8.32 3.74
C LEU A 389 7.55 9.11 2.83
N ASN A 390 7.11 8.52 1.72
CA ASN A 390 6.22 9.17 0.76
C ASN A 390 4.80 9.41 1.31
N LEU A 391 4.38 8.63 2.29
CA LEU A 391 3.10 8.78 3.01
C LEU A 391 3.28 9.47 4.36
N GLY A 392 4.32 9.14 5.11
CA GLY A 392 4.59 9.74 6.41
C GLY A 392 4.99 11.22 6.29
N ASN A 393 5.88 11.56 5.35
CA ASN A 393 6.37 12.91 5.12
C ASN A 393 5.61 13.69 4.04
N ALA A 394 4.79 13.01 3.21
CA ALA A 394 4.02 13.63 2.13
C ALA A 394 2.59 13.05 2.07
N THR A 395 2.02 12.97 0.89
CA THR A 395 0.61 12.57 0.66
C THR A 395 0.47 11.30 -0.18
N GLY A 396 1.57 10.58 -0.43
CA GLY A 396 1.59 9.35 -1.20
C GLY A 396 1.59 9.56 -2.71
N HIS A 397 1.10 8.58 -3.44
CA HIS A 397 1.10 8.59 -4.90
C HIS A 397 0.04 9.53 -5.47
N PRO A 398 0.28 10.14 -6.65
CA PRO A 398 -0.66 11.07 -7.28
C PRO A 398 -1.94 10.37 -7.74
N SER A 399 -3.04 11.12 -7.77
CA SER A 399 -4.39 10.61 -8.03
C SER A 399 -4.51 9.81 -9.33
N PHE A 400 -3.88 10.28 -10.42
CA PHE A 400 -3.93 9.59 -11.71
C PHE A 400 -3.30 8.19 -11.66
N VAL A 401 -2.18 8.04 -10.92
CA VAL A 401 -1.52 6.75 -10.72
C VAL A 401 -2.40 5.83 -9.89
N MET A 402 -2.95 6.33 -8.79
CA MET A 402 -3.85 5.55 -7.93
C MET A 402 -5.16 5.19 -8.62
N SER A 403 -5.60 5.98 -9.60
CA SER A 403 -6.73 5.60 -10.45
C SER A 403 -6.52 4.27 -11.16
N ASN A 404 -5.29 3.99 -11.66
CA ASN A 404 -4.96 2.69 -12.27
C ASN A 404 -5.08 1.56 -11.25
N SER A 405 -4.43 1.67 -10.09
CA SER A 405 -4.45 0.66 -9.04
C SER A 405 -5.86 0.40 -8.54
N PHE A 406 -6.59 1.46 -8.23
CA PHE A 406 -7.92 1.33 -7.66
C PHE A 406 -8.99 0.89 -8.65
N THR A 407 -8.82 1.16 -9.95
CA THR A 407 -9.68 0.56 -10.98
C THR A 407 -9.46 -0.95 -11.06
N ASN A 408 -8.20 -1.42 -10.93
CA ASN A 408 -7.91 -2.85 -10.79
C ASN A 408 -8.57 -3.45 -9.53
N GLN A 409 -8.53 -2.74 -8.38
CA GLN A 409 -9.19 -3.18 -7.15
C GLN A 409 -10.70 -3.32 -7.34
N VAL A 410 -11.35 -2.32 -7.92
CA VAL A 410 -12.81 -2.37 -8.19
C VAL A 410 -13.16 -3.56 -9.08
N LEU A 411 -12.41 -3.76 -10.18
CA LEU A 411 -12.63 -4.90 -11.07
C LEU A 411 -12.38 -6.24 -10.36
N ALA A 412 -11.34 -6.33 -9.53
CA ALA A 412 -11.03 -7.52 -8.76
C ALA A 412 -12.12 -7.85 -7.73
N GLN A 413 -12.66 -6.84 -7.03
CA GLN A 413 -13.78 -7.02 -6.11
C GLN A 413 -15.04 -7.51 -6.85
N ILE A 414 -15.34 -6.93 -8.03
CA ILE A 414 -16.48 -7.36 -8.85
C ILE A 414 -16.29 -8.82 -9.33
N GLU A 415 -15.12 -9.16 -9.89
CA GLU A 415 -14.81 -10.50 -10.37
C GLU A 415 -14.96 -11.53 -9.25
N LEU A 416 -14.34 -11.27 -8.11
CA LEU A 416 -14.34 -12.20 -6.99
C LEU A 416 -15.73 -12.37 -6.37
N PHE A 417 -16.49 -11.27 -6.21
CA PHE A 417 -17.81 -11.30 -5.61
C PHE A 417 -18.87 -11.91 -6.54
N THR A 418 -18.83 -11.61 -7.85
CA THR A 418 -19.88 -12.05 -8.79
C THR A 418 -19.57 -13.37 -9.47
N ARG A 419 -18.29 -13.82 -9.47
CA ARG A 419 -17.82 -14.99 -10.19
C ARG A 419 -16.99 -15.93 -9.32
N LEU A 420 -17.30 -16.01 -8.03
CA LEU A 420 -16.56 -16.79 -7.05
C LEU A 420 -16.27 -18.25 -7.51
N ALA A 421 -17.20 -18.87 -8.26
CA ALA A 421 -17.02 -20.23 -8.75
C ALA A 421 -15.83 -20.40 -9.72
N ASP A 422 -15.37 -19.32 -10.35
CA ASP A 422 -14.22 -19.32 -11.26
C ASP A 422 -12.88 -19.18 -10.51
N TYR A 423 -12.92 -18.85 -9.22
CA TYR A 423 -11.77 -18.60 -8.37
C TYR A 423 -11.70 -19.58 -7.19
N PRO A 424 -11.18 -20.82 -7.38
CA PRO A 424 -10.96 -21.73 -6.26
C PRO A 424 -9.95 -21.14 -5.26
N THR A 425 -9.95 -21.64 -4.02
CA THR A 425 -8.99 -21.21 -3.00
C THR A 425 -7.55 -21.27 -3.54
N GLY A 426 -6.89 -20.16 -3.59
CA GLY A 426 -5.57 -19.95 -4.19
C GLY A 426 -5.34 -18.47 -4.49
N VAL A 427 -4.17 -18.15 -5.02
CA VAL A 427 -3.82 -16.78 -5.42
C VAL A 427 -3.92 -16.67 -6.94
N HIS A 428 -4.74 -15.74 -7.41
CA HIS A 428 -5.05 -15.49 -8.81
C HIS A 428 -4.62 -14.09 -9.21
N THR A 429 -4.46 -13.83 -10.50
CA THR A 429 -4.28 -12.50 -11.08
C THR A 429 -5.51 -12.12 -11.89
N LEU A 430 -5.75 -10.83 -12.07
CA LEU A 430 -6.82 -10.37 -12.94
C LEU A 430 -6.59 -10.87 -14.39
N PRO A 431 -7.66 -11.27 -15.09
CA PRO A 431 -7.60 -11.61 -16.50
C PRO A 431 -7.01 -10.47 -17.34
N LYS A 432 -6.19 -10.82 -18.32
CA LYS A 432 -5.45 -9.85 -19.16
C LYS A 432 -6.34 -8.80 -19.83
N HIS A 433 -7.54 -9.17 -20.24
CA HIS A 433 -8.48 -8.24 -20.87
C HIS A 433 -8.95 -7.14 -19.90
N LEU A 434 -9.07 -7.42 -18.60
CA LEU A 434 -9.41 -6.43 -17.58
C LEU A 434 -8.23 -5.49 -17.30
N ASP A 435 -7.01 -5.99 -17.28
CA ASP A 435 -5.80 -5.18 -17.14
C ASP A 435 -5.64 -4.21 -18.33
N GLU A 436 -5.88 -4.68 -19.58
CA GLU A 436 -5.91 -3.81 -20.76
C GLU A 436 -7.07 -2.81 -20.72
N GLU A 437 -8.20 -3.19 -20.15
CA GLU A 437 -9.34 -2.31 -19.98
C GLU A 437 -9.01 -1.14 -19.05
N VAL A 438 -8.34 -1.39 -17.92
CA VAL A 438 -7.85 -0.33 -17.02
C VAL A 438 -7.02 0.67 -17.82
N ALA A 439 -6.06 0.21 -18.64
CA ALA A 439 -5.27 1.10 -19.48
C ALA A 439 -6.15 1.95 -20.41
N ARG A 440 -7.12 1.33 -21.11
CA ARG A 440 -8.01 2.03 -22.06
C ARG A 440 -8.82 3.14 -21.39
N LEU A 441 -9.34 2.92 -20.18
CA LEU A 441 -10.10 3.91 -19.42
C LEU A 441 -9.28 5.18 -19.10
N HIS A 442 -7.95 5.06 -19.03
CA HIS A 442 -7.06 6.19 -18.72
C HIS A 442 -6.55 6.92 -19.97
N LEU A 443 -6.52 6.27 -21.14
CA LEU A 443 -5.93 6.83 -22.35
C LEU A 443 -6.67 8.06 -22.86
N SER A 444 -8.00 8.08 -22.79
CA SER A 444 -8.80 9.21 -23.25
C SER A 444 -8.51 10.50 -22.46
N ALA A 445 -8.30 10.40 -21.17
CA ALA A 445 -7.96 11.53 -20.30
C ALA A 445 -6.57 12.13 -20.64
N LEU A 446 -5.69 11.33 -21.25
CA LEU A 446 -4.37 11.76 -21.71
C LEU A 446 -4.38 12.21 -23.19
N GLY A 447 -5.53 12.20 -23.86
CA GLY A 447 -5.65 12.55 -25.29
C GLY A 447 -4.96 11.54 -26.22
N VAL A 448 -4.74 10.32 -25.77
CA VAL A 448 -4.07 9.27 -26.55
C VAL A 448 -5.04 8.62 -27.52
N GLN A 449 -4.61 8.47 -28.78
CA GLN A 449 -5.30 7.73 -29.82
C GLN A 449 -4.50 6.48 -30.17
N LEU A 450 -5.10 5.31 -29.99
CA LEU A 450 -4.49 4.05 -30.34
C LEU A 450 -4.56 3.79 -31.85
N THR A 451 -3.54 3.16 -32.40
CA THR A 451 -3.58 2.55 -33.74
C THR A 451 -4.52 1.34 -33.69
N GLU A 452 -5.42 1.24 -34.67
CA GLU A 452 -6.34 0.12 -34.81
C GLU A 452 -5.74 -0.95 -35.75
N LEU A 453 -5.89 -2.22 -35.41
CA LEU A 453 -5.50 -3.33 -36.27
C LEU A 453 -6.57 -3.56 -37.35
N SER A 454 -6.13 -3.76 -38.61
CA SER A 454 -7.04 -4.37 -39.59
C SER A 454 -7.26 -5.85 -39.23
N LYS A 455 -8.35 -6.41 -39.77
CA LYS A 455 -8.61 -7.85 -39.58
C LYS A 455 -7.44 -8.71 -40.07
N GLU A 456 -6.85 -8.37 -41.22
CA GLU A 456 -5.72 -9.10 -41.77
C GLU A 456 -4.46 -9.03 -40.88
N GLN A 457 -4.24 -7.87 -40.23
CA GLN A 457 -3.16 -7.69 -39.26
C GLN A 457 -3.41 -8.51 -37.99
N ALA A 458 -4.63 -8.50 -37.48
CA ALA A 458 -5.02 -9.29 -36.31
C ALA A 458 -4.89 -10.79 -36.58
N ASP A 459 -5.37 -11.27 -37.72
CA ASP A 459 -5.25 -12.66 -38.18
C ASP A 459 -3.76 -13.08 -38.34
N TYR A 460 -2.92 -12.18 -38.86
CA TYR A 460 -1.46 -12.44 -39.00
C TYR A 460 -0.78 -12.56 -37.63
N LEU A 461 -1.17 -11.73 -36.66
CA LEU A 461 -0.62 -11.74 -35.30
C LEU A 461 -1.22 -12.84 -34.40
N GLY A 462 -2.33 -13.46 -34.83
CA GLY A 462 -3.07 -14.46 -34.02
C GLY A 462 -3.74 -13.87 -32.80
N VAL A 463 -4.19 -12.58 -32.88
CA VAL A 463 -4.87 -11.88 -31.80
C VAL A 463 -6.23 -11.40 -32.25
N HIS A 464 -7.11 -11.04 -31.32
CA HIS A 464 -8.36 -10.37 -31.64
C HIS A 464 -8.11 -8.89 -32.01
N VAL A 465 -8.97 -8.30 -32.89
CA VAL A 465 -8.82 -6.89 -33.30
C VAL A 465 -8.85 -5.95 -32.08
N ASP A 466 -9.65 -6.28 -31.08
CA ASP A 466 -9.84 -5.47 -29.86
C ASP A 466 -8.94 -5.90 -28.68
N GLY A 467 -8.04 -6.88 -28.92
CA GLY A 467 -7.17 -7.42 -27.89
C GLY A 467 -7.78 -8.65 -27.14
N PRO A 468 -7.11 -9.16 -26.11
CA PRO A 468 -5.81 -8.72 -25.62
C PRO A 468 -4.68 -8.98 -26.63
N TYR A 469 -3.76 -8.02 -26.73
CA TYR A 469 -2.68 -8.05 -27.75
C TYR A 469 -1.47 -8.85 -27.32
N LYS A 470 -1.37 -9.23 -26.05
CA LYS A 470 -0.29 -10.03 -25.47
C LYS A 470 -0.87 -11.24 -24.76
N SER A 471 -0.14 -12.35 -24.79
CA SER A 471 -0.51 -13.55 -24.02
C SER A 471 -0.42 -13.30 -22.52
N ASP A 472 -1.11 -14.12 -21.72
CA ASP A 472 -1.08 -14.07 -20.24
C ASP A 472 0.33 -14.24 -19.67
N GLN A 473 1.22 -14.90 -20.41
CA GLN A 473 2.61 -15.14 -20.02
C GLN A 473 3.55 -13.99 -20.35
N TYR A 474 3.10 -12.99 -21.13
CA TYR A 474 3.95 -11.86 -21.49
C TYR A 474 4.26 -10.98 -20.27
N ARG A 475 5.52 -10.61 -20.13
CA ARG A 475 6.00 -9.69 -19.10
C ARG A 475 6.44 -8.38 -19.76
N TYR A 476 5.85 -7.25 -19.33
CA TYR A 476 6.16 -5.89 -19.81
C TYR A 476 7.46 -5.37 -19.25
#